data_1dcfa55c9eee55695c5831855b61c1ff
#
_entry.id   1dcfa55c9eee55695c5831855b61c1ff
#
_cell.length_a   1.000
_cell.length_b   1.000
_cell.length_c   1.000
_cell.angle_alpha   90.00
_cell.angle_beta   90.00
_cell.angle_gamma   90.00
#
_symmetry.space_group_name_H-M   'P 1'
#
loop_
_entity.id
_entity.type
_entity.pdbx_description
1 polymer ?
#
loop_
_entity_poly.entity_id
_entity_poly.type
_entity_poly.pdbx_seq_one_letter_code
_entity_poly.pdbx_strand_id
1 'polypeptide(L)'
;KRKPMFADVSFDIGPIQEEAVWKGVLEKDSMWCYPHQGHYKMRLRQVRKNHDKWKKKANKLSKYLHKTFDSETQYKKFVDCVHQETENDKEIDQMFDALVKGVSP
;
A
#
# COMPACT_ATOMS: atom_id res chain seq x y z
N LYS A 1 -20.52 8.61 -5.55
CA LYS A 1 -19.67 7.38 -5.60
C LYS A 1 -18.44 7.67 -6.47
N ARG A 2 -17.23 7.52 -5.94
CA ARG A 2 -15.99 7.63 -6.73
C ARG A 2 -15.94 6.48 -7.75
N LYS A 3 -15.75 6.82 -9.03
CA LYS A 3 -15.59 5.80 -10.07
C LYS A 3 -14.21 5.15 -9.93
N PRO A 4 -14.09 3.82 -10.01
CA PRO A 4 -12.80 3.16 -9.89
C PRO A 4 -11.85 3.60 -11.02
N MET A 5 -10.57 3.70 -10.72
CA MET A 5 -9.51 4.08 -11.65
C MET A 5 -8.93 2.89 -12.40
N PHE A 6 -9.31 1.69 -12.03
CA PHE A 6 -8.92 0.40 -12.60
C PHE A 6 -10.15 -0.39 -13.03
N ALA A 7 -9.94 -1.45 -13.79
CA ALA A 7 -11.00 -2.39 -14.20
C ALA A 7 -11.18 -3.43 -13.09
N ASP A 8 -12.13 -3.18 -12.20
CA ASP A 8 -12.48 -4.11 -11.12
C ASP A 8 -13.14 -5.38 -11.65
N VAL A 9 -12.85 -6.50 -11.02
CA VAL A 9 -13.47 -7.79 -11.29
C VAL A 9 -14.17 -8.27 -10.02
N SER A 10 -15.43 -8.67 -10.12
CA SER A 10 -16.14 -9.27 -8.99
C SER A 10 -15.56 -10.65 -8.67
N PHE A 11 -15.58 -10.99 -7.39
CA PHE A 11 -14.99 -12.20 -6.87
C PHE A 11 -15.78 -12.70 -5.66
N ASP A 12 -15.60 -13.97 -5.34
CA ASP A 12 -16.02 -14.58 -4.08
C ASP A 12 -14.79 -14.89 -3.22
N ILE A 13 -14.96 -14.87 -1.91
CA ILE A 13 -13.94 -15.33 -0.97
C ILE A 13 -14.35 -16.73 -0.51
N GLY A 14 -13.42 -17.68 -0.64
CA GLY A 14 -13.64 -19.08 -0.26
C GLY A 14 -12.37 -19.72 0.28
N PRO A 15 -12.47 -20.93 0.85
CA PRO A 15 -11.31 -21.66 1.33
C PRO A 15 -10.33 -21.94 0.18
N ILE A 16 -9.05 -22.04 0.50
CA ILE A 16 -8.03 -22.39 -0.49
C ILE A 16 -8.24 -23.81 -1.01
N GLN A 17 -7.77 -24.09 -2.22
CA GLN A 17 -7.77 -25.42 -2.81
C GLN A 17 -6.81 -26.33 -2.02
N GLU A 18 -7.15 -27.61 -1.87
CA GLU A 18 -6.31 -28.55 -1.11
C GLU A 18 -4.89 -28.65 -1.67
N GLU A 19 -4.74 -28.57 -2.99
CA GLU A 19 -3.46 -28.60 -3.70
C GLU A 19 -2.59 -27.37 -3.44
N ALA A 20 -3.19 -26.27 -2.99
CA ALA A 20 -2.50 -25.02 -2.66
C ALA A 20 -2.05 -24.95 -1.19
N VAL A 21 -2.44 -25.92 -0.37
CA VAL A 21 -2.04 -25.95 1.04
C VAL A 21 -0.54 -26.16 1.14
N TRP A 22 0.13 -25.23 1.81
CA TRP A 22 1.55 -25.28 2.11
C TRP A 22 1.79 -25.05 3.58
N LYS A 23 1.95 -26.14 4.32
CA LYS A 23 2.10 -26.13 5.78
C LYS A 23 3.17 -25.14 6.24
N GLY A 24 2.78 -24.27 7.17
CA GLY A 24 3.64 -23.20 7.69
C GLY A 24 3.68 -21.93 6.84
N VAL A 25 3.02 -21.91 5.65
CA VAL A 25 2.96 -20.75 4.75
C VAL A 25 1.52 -20.43 4.35
N LEU A 26 0.79 -21.41 3.84
CA LEU A 26 -0.62 -21.34 3.47
C LEU A 26 -1.38 -22.48 4.16
N GLU A 27 -1.95 -22.16 5.29
CA GLU A 27 -2.68 -23.14 6.09
C GLU A 27 -4.06 -23.46 5.47
N LYS A 28 -4.59 -24.64 5.80
CA LYS A 28 -5.85 -25.19 5.24
C LYS A 28 -7.07 -24.29 5.50
N ASP A 29 -7.04 -23.49 6.56
CA ASP A 29 -8.11 -22.55 6.95
C ASP A 29 -7.96 -21.15 6.29
N SER A 30 -6.93 -20.97 5.47
CA SER A 30 -6.73 -19.73 4.72
C SER A 30 -7.85 -19.53 3.68
N MET A 31 -8.19 -18.26 3.46
CA MET A 31 -9.19 -17.86 2.49
C MET A 31 -8.54 -17.27 1.23
N TRP A 32 -9.11 -17.59 0.07
CA TRP A 32 -8.63 -17.13 -1.23
C TRP A 32 -9.70 -16.36 -2.00
N CYS A 33 -9.27 -15.52 -2.91
CA CYS A 33 -10.13 -14.73 -3.78
C CYS A 33 -10.34 -15.47 -5.11
N TYR A 34 -11.59 -15.78 -5.44
CA TYR A 34 -11.98 -16.46 -6.68
C TYR A 34 -12.70 -15.47 -7.61
N PRO A 35 -12.03 -14.97 -8.67
CA PRO A 35 -12.63 -14.01 -9.58
C PRO A 35 -13.70 -14.68 -10.46
N HIS A 36 -14.82 -13.98 -10.67
CA HIS A 36 -15.89 -14.46 -11.56
C HIS A 36 -15.44 -14.43 -13.02
N GLN A 37 -15.34 -15.60 -13.63
CA GLN A 37 -14.81 -15.79 -14.99
C GLN A 37 -15.57 -14.95 -16.04
N GLY A 38 -16.90 -14.88 -15.96
CA GLY A 38 -17.72 -14.09 -16.87
C GLY A 38 -17.41 -12.59 -16.76
N HIS A 39 -17.28 -12.08 -15.53
CA HIS A 39 -16.96 -10.69 -15.28
C HIS A 39 -15.52 -10.35 -15.73
N TYR A 40 -14.56 -11.22 -15.44
CA TYR A 40 -13.19 -11.09 -15.91
C TYR A 40 -13.11 -10.98 -17.43
N LYS A 41 -13.72 -11.92 -18.18
CA LYS A 41 -13.76 -11.89 -19.64
C LYS A 41 -14.43 -10.62 -20.19
N MET A 42 -15.51 -10.18 -19.58
CA MET A 42 -16.19 -8.93 -19.94
C MET A 42 -15.26 -7.73 -19.75
N ARG A 43 -14.56 -7.63 -18.62
CA ARG A 43 -13.63 -6.53 -18.33
C ARG A 43 -12.46 -6.48 -19.31
N LEU A 44 -11.87 -7.63 -19.68
CA LEU A 44 -10.83 -7.68 -20.70
C LEU A 44 -11.30 -7.10 -22.04
N ARG A 45 -12.49 -7.50 -22.50
CA ARG A 45 -13.09 -6.96 -23.73
C ARG A 45 -13.34 -5.46 -23.64
N GLN A 46 -13.84 -4.97 -22.50
CA GLN A 46 -14.07 -3.54 -22.27
C GLN A 46 -12.77 -2.73 -22.27
N VAL A 47 -11.72 -3.24 -21.63
CA VAL A 47 -10.40 -2.58 -21.61
C VAL A 47 -9.83 -2.51 -23.03
N ARG A 48 -9.87 -3.60 -23.77
CA ARG A 48 -9.42 -3.64 -25.18
C ARG A 48 -10.21 -2.65 -26.06
N LYS A 49 -11.53 -2.65 -25.96
CA LYS A 49 -12.41 -1.76 -26.78
C LYS A 49 -12.21 -0.28 -26.46
N ASN A 50 -11.92 0.05 -25.22
CA ASN A 50 -11.79 1.43 -24.75
C ASN A 50 -10.39 1.71 -24.20
N HIS A 51 -9.35 1.22 -24.86
CA HIS A 51 -7.97 1.24 -24.39
C HIS A 51 -7.50 2.65 -23.98
N ASP A 52 -7.73 3.66 -24.80
CA ASP A 52 -7.28 5.04 -24.53
C ASP A 52 -7.91 5.63 -23.27
N LYS A 53 -9.18 5.31 -23.03
CA LYS A 53 -9.87 5.73 -21.79
C LYS A 53 -9.23 5.08 -20.55
N TRP A 54 -8.90 3.80 -20.63
CA TRP A 54 -8.27 3.08 -19.53
C TRP A 54 -6.81 3.52 -19.34
N LYS A 55 -6.08 3.77 -20.42
CA LYS A 55 -4.72 4.35 -20.36
C LYS A 55 -4.70 5.71 -19.67
N LYS A 56 -5.65 6.60 -19.99
CA LYS A 56 -5.79 7.89 -19.30
C LYS A 56 -6.04 7.72 -17.79
N LYS A 57 -6.91 6.77 -17.40
CA LYS A 57 -7.15 6.45 -15.98
C LYS A 57 -5.90 5.90 -15.30
N ALA A 58 -5.22 4.95 -15.92
CA ALA A 58 -4.00 4.35 -15.40
C ALA A 58 -2.90 5.40 -15.20
N ASN A 59 -2.68 6.29 -16.16
CA ASN A 59 -1.71 7.38 -16.04
C ASN A 59 -2.06 8.36 -14.89
N LYS A 60 -3.36 8.64 -14.70
CA LYS A 60 -3.81 9.48 -13.57
C LYS A 60 -3.57 8.79 -12.23
N LEU A 61 -3.86 7.49 -12.15
CA LEU A 61 -3.62 6.68 -10.95
C LEU A 61 -2.12 6.59 -10.65
N SER A 62 -1.29 6.32 -11.66
CA SER A 62 0.17 6.28 -11.54
C SER A 62 0.73 7.57 -10.94
N LYS A 63 0.36 8.73 -11.48
CA LYS A 63 0.78 10.04 -10.94
C LYS A 63 0.37 10.23 -9.49
N TYR A 64 -0.84 9.81 -9.13
CA TYR A 64 -1.32 9.89 -7.75
C TYR A 64 -0.50 8.98 -6.83
N LEU A 65 -0.25 7.73 -7.24
CA LEU A 65 0.51 6.77 -6.44
C LEU A 65 1.96 7.22 -6.23
N HIS A 66 2.64 7.67 -7.30
CA HIS A 66 4.01 8.18 -7.17
C HIS A 66 4.13 9.39 -6.25
N LYS A 67 3.12 10.27 -6.24
CA LYS A 67 3.09 11.41 -5.33
C LYS A 67 2.77 11.03 -3.88
N THR A 68 1.90 10.03 -3.69
CA THR A 68 1.37 9.69 -2.36
C THR A 68 2.23 8.66 -1.63
N PHE A 69 2.88 7.78 -2.40
CA PHE A 69 3.65 6.65 -1.92
C PHE A 69 5.12 6.73 -2.35
N ASP A 70 5.66 7.95 -2.50
CA ASP A 70 7.10 8.10 -2.66
C ASP A 70 7.85 7.63 -1.40
N SER A 71 9.08 7.18 -1.59
CA SER A 71 9.85 6.53 -0.51
C SER A 71 10.09 7.47 0.66
N GLU A 72 10.42 8.73 0.43
CA GLU A 72 10.72 9.68 1.52
C GLU A 72 9.49 9.96 2.36
N THR A 73 8.32 10.19 1.71
CA THR A 73 7.05 10.38 2.42
C THR A 73 6.67 9.15 3.24
N GLN A 74 6.91 7.94 2.71
CA GLN A 74 6.59 6.71 3.43
C GLN A 74 7.57 6.45 4.58
N TYR A 75 8.86 6.69 4.39
CA TYR A 75 9.85 6.58 5.46
C TYR A 75 9.58 7.57 6.59
N LYS A 76 9.25 8.81 6.25
CA LYS A 76 8.86 9.81 7.25
C LYS A 76 7.65 9.36 8.07
N LYS A 77 6.58 8.90 7.39
CA LYS A 77 5.39 8.37 8.09
C LYS A 77 5.72 7.18 9.00
N PHE A 78 6.61 6.29 8.56
CA PHE A 78 7.05 5.17 9.37
C PHE A 78 7.81 5.64 10.61
N VAL A 79 8.75 6.56 10.44
CA VAL A 79 9.51 7.15 11.56
C VAL A 79 8.55 7.87 12.52
N ASP A 80 7.62 8.68 12.01
CA ASP A 80 6.63 9.39 12.83
C ASP A 80 5.70 8.42 13.63
N CYS A 81 5.45 7.22 13.08
CA CYS A 81 4.67 6.20 13.79
C CYS A 81 5.47 5.46 14.88
N VAL A 82 6.76 5.28 14.69
CA VAL A 82 7.63 4.52 15.61
C VAL A 82 8.25 5.45 16.67
N HIS A 83 8.63 6.64 16.25
CA HIS A 83 9.25 7.65 17.09
C HIS A 83 8.23 8.69 17.54
N GLN A 84 7.47 8.37 18.58
CA GLN A 84 6.76 9.39 19.33
C GLN A 84 7.80 10.08 20.22
N GLU A 85 8.15 11.32 19.88
CA GLU A 85 8.97 12.15 20.77
C GLU A 85 8.30 12.22 22.15
N THR A 86 8.93 11.60 23.13
CA THR A 86 8.52 11.72 24.51
C THR A 86 9.06 13.06 25.08
N GLU A 87 8.48 13.55 26.17
CA GLU A 87 9.03 14.72 26.86
C GLU A 87 10.51 14.49 27.29
N ASN A 88 10.83 13.23 27.65
CA ASN A 88 12.19 12.83 27.98
C ASN A 88 13.18 13.00 26.80
N ASP A 89 12.77 12.72 25.57
CA ASP A 89 13.64 12.87 24.40
C ASP A 89 14.00 14.34 24.17
N LYS A 90 13.05 15.25 24.40
CA LYS A 90 13.28 16.70 24.31
C LYS A 90 14.22 17.21 25.41
N GLU A 91 14.11 16.67 26.62
CA GLU A 91 15.03 17.01 27.71
C GLU A 91 16.44 16.51 27.41
N ILE A 92 16.58 15.29 26.86
CA ILE A 92 17.87 14.71 26.47
C ILE A 92 18.51 15.55 25.35
N ASP A 93 17.77 15.92 24.31
CA ASP A 93 18.26 16.77 23.21
C ASP A 93 18.70 18.14 23.72
N GLN A 94 17.94 18.76 24.64
CA GLN A 94 18.33 20.01 25.26
C GLN A 94 19.61 19.88 26.11
N MET A 95 19.77 18.76 26.82
CA MET A 95 20.99 18.50 27.58
C MET A 95 22.19 18.29 26.65
N PHE A 96 22.05 17.58 25.55
CA PHE A 96 23.11 17.41 24.54
C PHE A 96 23.49 18.74 23.89
N ASP A 97 22.51 19.56 23.51
CA ASP A 97 22.74 20.89 22.94
C ASP A 97 23.48 21.81 23.92
N ALA A 98 23.13 21.75 25.21
CA ALA A 98 23.82 22.53 26.24
C ALA A 98 25.28 22.08 26.46
N LEU A 99 25.54 20.74 26.43
CA LEU A 99 26.88 20.18 26.52
C LEU A 99 27.74 20.57 25.32
N VAL A 100 27.22 20.49 24.11
CA VAL A 100 27.94 20.85 22.87
C VAL A 100 28.29 22.34 22.86
N LYS A 101 27.39 23.22 23.31
CA LYS A 101 27.64 24.66 23.41
C LYS A 101 28.61 25.04 24.54
N GLY A 102 28.72 24.21 25.59
CA GLY A 102 29.65 24.40 26.69
C GLY A 102 31.07 23.92 26.44
N VAL A 103 31.31 23.15 25.35
CA VAL A 103 32.61 22.59 24.97
C VAL A 103 33.29 23.39 23.84
N SER A 104 32.75 24.50 23.42
CA SER A 104 33.46 25.39 22.47
C SER A 104 34.65 26.06 23.17
N PRO A 105 35.90 25.92 22.64
CA PRO A 105 37.12 26.51 23.20
C PRO A 105 37.12 28.03 23.09
#